data_5779237ee05443876a0b2c929772c4d7
#
_entry.id   5779237ee05443876a0b2c929772c4d7
#
_cell.length_a   1.000
_cell.length_b   1.000
_cell.length_c   1.000
_cell.angle_alpha   90.00
_cell.angle_beta   90.00
_cell.angle_gamma   90.00
#
_symmetry.space_group_name_H-M   'P 1'
#
loop_
_entity.id
_entity.type
_entity.pdbx_description
1 polymer ?
#
loop_
_entity_poly.entity_id
_entity_poly.type
_entity_poly.pdbx_seq_one_letter_code
_entity_poly.pdbx_strand_id
1 'polypeptide(L)'
;MDRRSFLKKGMRTGALVVSYPIWKHLAGKETEALMTADSGTLPGLDKDSLRKLLEACLGRGGDFADIYYERTVTNSLSLDEDKITTATRGLDMGVGFRVIQGEKTGYAFSDDLDFARLKEAAETAALIASGALKRPPQTLTPLSPPSYYLVKVSPDSIASKEKAALLIKANASARALDKRITQVGVGFYDINKKILIANSEGLYVEDTQTLSSFGVSCAALEGTQRSMGYESKAGSLGFEHFNLALAEEYGRKAAQMAIRTLPAEDAPAGEFPIVIAAGYGGIFFHEAIGHSLEADGIRKKTSCFWDKLGQPIASSVVTLVDDGTYKGGWGSVNVDDEGCVGKNTVLIDKGICAAFIQDRLNAGLMKMSPSGNGRRESYQFYPIPRMTNTYLHAGESNPEDIIKTVDKGIYIAKIGGGNVQPTTGRFVFSVTEGYMIEGGQVKQPLKGIMLMGSGQEVLKNISMVGNDLLVIGGGSCGKDGQSKPVGFGNPTLKVDRITVGGKKA
;
A
#
# COMPACT_ATOMS: atom_id res chain seq x y z
N MET A 1 -11.09 31.61 -11.93
CA MET A 1 -11.48 30.45 -12.77
C MET A 1 -12.98 30.27 -12.61
N ASP A 2 -13.76 30.36 -13.69
CA ASP A 2 -15.21 30.30 -13.58
C ASP A 2 -15.67 28.83 -13.36
N ARG A 3 -16.86 28.65 -12.75
CA ARG A 3 -17.47 27.37 -12.43
C ARG A 3 -17.64 26.41 -13.63
N ARG A 4 -17.85 26.95 -14.83
CA ARG A 4 -17.97 26.18 -16.07
C ARG A 4 -16.62 25.64 -16.56
N SER A 5 -15.53 26.38 -16.34
CA SER A 5 -14.17 25.98 -16.67
C SER A 5 -13.65 24.87 -15.73
N PHE A 6 -14.06 24.92 -14.45
CA PHE A 6 -13.74 23.87 -13.46
C PHE A 6 -14.45 22.55 -13.76
N LEU A 7 -15.76 22.61 -14.09
CA LEU A 7 -16.54 21.42 -14.45
C LEU A 7 -16.07 20.77 -15.78
N LYS A 8 -15.69 21.60 -16.76
CA LYS A 8 -15.12 21.07 -18.03
C LYS A 8 -13.72 20.44 -17.87
N LYS A 9 -12.91 20.87 -16.90
CA LYS A 9 -11.65 20.23 -16.57
C LYS A 9 -11.84 18.93 -15.78
N GLY A 10 -12.81 18.89 -14.85
CA GLY A 10 -13.16 17.68 -14.11
C GLY A 10 -13.70 16.56 -15.02
N MET A 11 -14.49 16.91 -16.05
CA MET A 11 -15.00 15.95 -17.03
C MET A 11 -13.92 15.34 -17.96
N ARG A 12 -12.76 15.99 -18.07
CA ARG A 12 -11.64 15.46 -18.88
C ARG A 12 -10.72 14.49 -18.10
N THR A 13 -10.88 14.41 -16.79
CA THR A 13 -10.05 13.54 -15.93
C THR A 13 -10.81 12.35 -15.36
N GLY A 14 -12.09 12.12 -15.75
CA GLY A 14 -12.89 10.95 -15.35
C GLY A 14 -13.21 10.82 -13.85
N ALA A 15 -12.77 11.75 -13.00
CA ALA A 15 -13.04 11.72 -11.57
C ALA A 15 -14.08 12.78 -11.19
N LEU A 16 -15.33 12.36 -10.95
CA LEU A 16 -16.36 13.23 -10.40
C LEU A 16 -16.30 13.18 -8.86
N VAL A 17 -15.56 14.13 -8.25
CA VAL A 17 -15.61 14.34 -6.80
C VAL A 17 -16.77 15.30 -6.49
N VAL A 18 -17.85 14.80 -5.90
CA VAL A 18 -19.05 15.58 -5.56
C VAL A 18 -19.27 15.57 -4.05
N SER A 19 -19.32 16.75 -3.41
CA SER A 19 -19.67 16.86 -2.00
C SER A 19 -21.14 16.58 -1.72
N TYR A 20 -21.46 15.87 -0.65
CA TYR A 20 -22.79 15.25 -0.36
C TYR A 20 -23.95 16.18 -0.24
N PRO A 21 -24.14 17.37 -0.22
CA PRO A 21 -25.42 18.03 -0.51
C PRO A 21 -25.63 18.38 -1.98
N ILE A 22 -24.56 18.50 -2.75
CA ILE A 22 -24.61 18.90 -4.17
C ILE A 22 -24.95 17.70 -5.05
N TRP A 23 -24.57 16.50 -4.62
CA TRP A 23 -24.79 15.24 -5.32
C TRP A 23 -26.28 14.93 -5.57
N LYS A 24 -27.15 15.12 -4.58
CA LYS A 24 -28.57 14.83 -4.68
C LYS A 24 -29.31 15.68 -5.73
N HIS A 25 -28.72 16.80 -6.15
CA HIS A 25 -29.30 17.71 -7.14
C HIS A 25 -28.68 17.63 -8.54
N LEU A 26 -27.52 16.96 -8.68
CA LEU A 26 -26.79 16.86 -9.95
C LEU A 26 -26.79 15.44 -10.55
N ALA A 27 -27.07 14.42 -9.75
CA ALA A 27 -27.15 13.05 -10.22
C ALA A 27 -28.54 12.82 -10.83
N GLY A 28 -28.62 12.67 -12.14
CA GLY A 28 -29.80 12.09 -12.80
C GLY A 28 -30.00 10.64 -12.33
N LYS A 29 -31.22 10.10 -12.56
CA LYS A 29 -31.57 8.72 -12.18
C LYS A 29 -30.60 7.65 -12.68
N GLU A 30 -29.88 7.89 -13.77
CA GLU A 30 -28.86 7.00 -14.33
C GLU A 30 -27.59 6.92 -13.47
N THR A 31 -27.16 8.05 -12.88
CA THR A 31 -25.98 8.08 -11.98
C THR A 31 -26.30 7.39 -10.64
N GLU A 32 -27.54 7.53 -10.16
CA GLU A 32 -28.01 6.87 -8.95
C GLU A 32 -28.13 5.35 -9.16
N ALA A 33 -28.61 4.92 -10.33
CA ALA A 33 -28.66 3.52 -10.72
C ALA A 33 -27.26 2.89 -10.87
N LEU A 34 -26.28 3.60 -11.42
CA LEU A 34 -24.88 3.18 -11.51
C LEU A 34 -24.20 3.08 -10.13
N MET A 35 -24.58 3.93 -9.18
CA MET A 35 -24.07 3.90 -7.82
C MET A 35 -24.68 2.80 -6.95
N THR A 36 -25.92 2.37 -7.27
CA THR A 36 -26.66 1.34 -6.51
C THR A 36 -26.72 -0.02 -7.20
N ALA A 37 -26.32 -0.11 -8.48
CA ALA A 37 -26.32 -1.37 -9.22
C ALA A 37 -25.29 -2.35 -8.66
N ASP A 38 -25.75 -3.20 -7.77
CA ASP A 38 -25.06 -4.40 -7.27
C ASP A 38 -25.38 -5.62 -8.16
N SER A 39 -25.60 -5.39 -9.47
CA SER A 39 -25.83 -6.48 -10.41
C SER A 39 -24.49 -7.17 -10.69
N GLY A 40 -24.40 -8.44 -10.34
CA GLY A 40 -23.22 -9.28 -10.51
C GLY A 40 -22.79 -9.55 -11.96
N THR A 41 -23.33 -8.80 -12.92
CA THR A 41 -22.89 -8.77 -14.32
C THR A 41 -22.57 -7.34 -14.70
N LEU A 42 -21.35 -7.13 -15.14
CA LEU A 42 -20.90 -5.84 -15.65
C LEU A 42 -21.70 -5.48 -16.91
N PRO A 43 -22.35 -4.30 -16.98
CA PRO A 43 -23.10 -3.91 -18.16
C PRO A 43 -22.19 -3.93 -19.39
N GLY A 44 -22.51 -4.77 -20.38
CA GLY A 44 -21.82 -4.79 -21.69
C GLY A 44 -20.51 -5.57 -21.79
N LEU A 45 -20.03 -6.21 -20.71
CA LEU A 45 -18.80 -7.01 -20.72
C LEU A 45 -19.04 -8.51 -20.46
N ASP A 46 -19.96 -9.11 -21.23
CA ASP A 46 -20.10 -10.56 -21.24
C ASP A 46 -18.87 -11.26 -21.87
N LYS A 47 -18.78 -12.58 -21.70
CA LYS A 47 -17.63 -13.35 -22.20
C LYS A 47 -17.44 -13.24 -23.72
N ASP A 48 -18.52 -13.08 -24.48
CA ASP A 48 -18.46 -12.94 -25.95
C ASP A 48 -17.86 -11.57 -26.33
N SER A 49 -18.29 -10.52 -25.65
CA SER A 49 -17.74 -9.16 -25.82
C SER A 49 -16.25 -9.13 -25.44
N LEU A 50 -15.88 -9.72 -24.30
CA LEU A 50 -14.48 -9.83 -23.87
C LEU A 50 -13.63 -10.60 -24.90
N ARG A 51 -14.14 -11.70 -25.44
CA ARG A 51 -13.45 -12.47 -26.51
C ARG A 51 -13.21 -11.60 -27.74
N LYS A 52 -14.23 -10.87 -28.23
CA LYS A 52 -14.09 -9.96 -29.37
C LYS A 52 -13.07 -8.84 -29.12
N LEU A 53 -13.03 -8.29 -27.90
CA LEU A 53 -12.06 -7.26 -27.51
C LEU A 53 -10.64 -7.83 -27.44
N LEU A 54 -10.45 -9.07 -26.93
CA LEU A 54 -9.16 -9.76 -26.96
C LEU A 54 -8.71 -10.05 -28.41
N GLU A 55 -9.64 -10.43 -29.31
CA GLU A 55 -9.35 -10.58 -30.74
C GLU A 55 -8.89 -9.25 -31.37
N ALA A 56 -9.50 -8.12 -30.98
CA ALA A 56 -9.07 -6.79 -31.42
C ALA A 56 -7.67 -6.45 -30.90
N CYS A 57 -7.36 -6.74 -29.62
CA CYS A 57 -6.03 -6.58 -29.06
C CYS A 57 -4.96 -7.38 -29.83
N LEU A 58 -5.26 -8.60 -30.24
CA LEU A 58 -4.35 -9.47 -30.97
C LEU A 58 -4.42 -9.31 -32.49
N GLY A 59 -5.26 -8.40 -32.99
CA GLY A 59 -5.50 -8.22 -34.42
C GLY A 59 -4.27 -7.88 -35.26
N ARG A 60 -3.20 -7.36 -34.64
CA ARG A 60 -1.89 -7.03 -35.25
C ARG A 60 -0.76 -7.97 -34.83
N GLY A 61 -1.06 -9.11 -34.20
CA GLY A 61 -0.09 -10.00 -33.56
C GLY A 61 -0.02 -9.71 -32.06
N GLY A 62 1.10 -10.07 -31.44
CA GLY A 62 1.31 -9.98 -30.00
C GLY A 62 1.42 -11.37 -29.38
N ASP A 63 2.16 -11.45 -28.29
CA ASP A 63 2.38 -12.71 -27.58
C ASP A 63 1.30 -12.95 -26.51
N PHE A 64 0.75 -11.84 -25.97
CA PHE A 64 -0.24 -11.86 -24.91
C PHE A 64 -1.09 -10.59 -24.94
N ALA A 65 -2.36 -10.71 -24.54
CA ALA A 65 -3.24 -9.56 -24.29
C ALA A 65 -4.07 -9.78 -23.03
N ASP A 66 -4.32 -8.70 -22.28
CA ASP A 66 -5.29 -8.69 -21.19
C ASP A 66 -6.22 -7.48 -21.22
N ILE A 67 -7.36 -7.67 -20.59
CA ILE A 67 -8.39 -6.67 -20.32
C ILE A 67 -8.53 -6.57 -18.82
N TYR A 68 -8.49 -5.35 -18.30
CA TYR A 68 -8.69 -5.05 -16.89
C TYR A 68 -9.83 -4.03 -16.73
N TYR A 69 -10.96 -4.48 -16.22
CA TYR A 69 -12.04 -3.58 -15.82
C TYR A 69 -11.93 -3.25 -14.34
N GLU A 70 -12.24 -2.01 -13.99
CA GLU A 70 -12.30 -1.54 -12.62
C GLU A 70 -13.51 -0.64 -12.39
N ARG A 71 -14.17 -0.82 -11.23
CA ARG A 71 -15.14 0.12 -10.67
C ARG A 71 -14.79 0.35 -9.21
N THR A 72 -14.40 1.56 -8.89
CA THR A 72 -13.93 1.95 -7.55
C THR A 72 -14.87 2.98 -6.95
N VAL A 73 -15.40 2.68 -5.77
CA VAL A 73 -16.11 3.63 -4.89
C VAL A 73 -15.21 3.97 -3.73
N THR A 74 -15.03 5.27 -3.50
CA THR A 74 -14.19 5.81 -2.43
C THR A 74 -15.02 6.68 -1.51
N ASN A 75 -14.92 6.50 -0.20
CA ASN A 75 -15.51 7.38 0.79
C ASN A 75 -14.43 7.95 1.69
N SER A 76 -14.55 9.24 2.04
CA SER A 76 -13.63 9.91 2.96
C SER A 76 -14.40 10.81 3.91
N LEU A 77 -14.18 10.63 5.20
CA LEU A 77 -14.67 11.51 6.26
C LEU A 77 -13.47 12.03 7.06
N SER A 78 -13.47 13.35 7.34
CA SER A 78 -12.44 13.95 8.18
C SER A 78 -13.09 14.88 9.21
N LEU A 79 -12.55 14.84 10.43
CA LEU A 79 -12.87 15.77 11.51
C LEU A 79 -11.59 16.54 11.86
N ASP A 80 -11.68 17.86 11.94
CA ASP A 80 -10.63 18.73 12.44
C ASP A 80 -11.28 19.82 13.31
N GLU A 81 -10.62 20.20 14.40
CA GLU A 81 -11.12 21.22 15.34
C GLU A 81 -12.60 21.02 15.72
N ASP A 82 -12.96 19.81 16.16
CA ASP A 82 -14.31 19.43 16.60
C ASP A 82 -15.41 19.44 15.51
N LYS A 83 -15.05 19.66 14.26
CA LYS A 83 -16.01 19.73 13.14
C LYS A 83 -15.69 18.71 12.06
N ILE A 84 -16.75 18.14 11.47
CA ILE A 84 -16.59 17.37 10.23
C ILE A 84 -16.28 18.35 9.09
N THR A 85 -15.05 18.27 8.57
CA THR A 85 -14.54 19.16 7.51
C THR A 85 -14.67 18.57 6.13
N THR A 86 -14.69 17.23 6.04
CA THR A 86 -14.82 16.50 4.77
C THR A 86 -15.82 15.36 4.91
N ALA A 87 -16.70 15.22 3.93
CA ALA A 87 -17.56 14.05 3.72
C ALA A 87 -17.75 13.90 2.21
N THR A 88 -16.95 13.04 1.59
CA THR A 88 -16.93 12.86 0.13
C THR A 88 -17.17 11.40 -0.24
N ARG A 89 -17.84 11.20 -1.39
CA ARG A 89 -17.96 9.92 -2.06
C ARG A 89 -17.57 10.12 -3.53
N GLY A 90 -16.64 9.31 -4.02
CA GLY A 90 -16.21 9.27 -5.41
C GLY A 90 -16.58 7.96 -6.06
N LEU A 91 -16.80 8.00 -7.39
CA LEU A 91 -16.92 6.83 -8.26
C LEU A 91 -15.97 7.02 -9.43
N ASP A 92 -15.15 6.02 -9.70
CA ASP A 92 -14.29 5.93 -10.88
C ASP A 92 -14.46 4.54 -11.50
N MET A 93 -14.51 4.45 -12.83
CA MET A 93 -14.62 3.18 -13.55
C MET A 93 -14.09 3.28 -14.97
N GLY A 94 -13.59 2.16 -15.49
CA GLY A 94 -13.13 2.06 -16.86
C GLY A 94 -12.47 0.73 -17.15
N VAL A 95 -11.94 0.62 -18.36
CA VAL A 95 -11.31 -0.59 -18.90
C VAL A 95 -9.96 -0.26 -19.47
N GLY A 96 -8.92 -0.99 -19.04
CA GLY A 96 -7.58 -0.97 -19.61
C GLY A 96 -7.33 -2.18 -20.51
N PHE A 97 -6.64 -1.96 -21.61
CA PHE A 97 -6.23 -2.97 -22.59
C PHE A 97 -4.72 -2.99 -22.69
N ARG A 98 -4.12 -4.17 -22.53
CA ARG A 98 -2.67 -4.34 -22.67
C ARG A 98 -2.36 -5.39 -23.73
N VAL A 99 -1.35 -5.10 -24.55
CA VAL A 99 -0.76 -6.06 -25.51
C VAL A 99 0.74 -6.13 -25.26
N ILE A 100 1.27 -7.34 -25.14
CA ILE A 100 2.71 -7.60 -24.99
C ILE A 100 3.23 -8.24 -26.26
N GLN A 101 4.38 -7.74 -26.76
CA GLN A 101 5.18 -8.38 -27.80
C GLN A 101 6.67 -8.29 -27.42
N GLY A 102 7.27 -9.43 -27.07
CA GLY A 102 8.63 -9.49 -26.53
C GLY A 102 8.75 -8.62 -25.26
N GLU A 103 9.61 -7.61 -25.30
CA GLU A 103 9.79 -6.64 -24.20
C GLU A 103 8.85 -5.43 -24.26
N LYS A 104 8.11 -5.28 -25.35
CA LYS A 104 7.28 -4.10 -25.60
C LYS A 104 5.88 -4.30 -25.02
N THR A 105 5.33 -3.26 -24.45
CA THR A 105 3.96 -3.21 -23.94
C THR A 105 3.19 -2.08 -24.62
N GLY A 106 2.10 -2.42 -25.29
CA GLY A 106 1.09 -1.47 -25.75
C GLY A 106 -0.01 -1.38 -24.71
N TYR A 107 -0.47 -0.16 -24.44
CA TYR A 107 -1.51 0.09 -23.48
C TYR A 107 -2.44 1.20 -23.92
N ALA A 108 -3.75 0.98 -23.76
CA ALA A 108 -4.77 2.00 -23.93
C ALA A 108 -5.93 1.73 -22.97
N PHE A 109 -6.72 2.75 -22.65
CA PHE A 109 -7.86 2.61 -21.74
C PHE A 109 -9.03 3.48 -22.19
N SER A 110 -10.22 3.18 -21.65
CA SER A 110 -11.43 3.98 -21.82
C SER A 110 -12.23 4.00 -20.53
N ASP A 111 -12.80 5.16 -20.18
CA ASP A 111 -13.83 5.35 -19.17
C ASP A 111 -15.25 5.30 -19.76
N ASP A 112 -15.36 5.27 -21.10
CA ASP A 112 -16.60 5.02 -21.82
C ASP A 112 -16.74 3.52 -22.09
N LEU A 113 -17.80 2.90 -21.56
CA LEU A 113 -18.07 1.46 -21.65
C LEU A 113 -18.83 1.06 -22.93
N ASP A 114 -19.10 2.00 -23.85
CA ASP A 114 -19.64 1.66 -25.16
C ASP A 114 -18.68 0.71 -25.90
N PHE A 115 -19.23 -0.36 -26.47
CA PHE A 115 -18.42 -1.42 -27.10
C PHE A 115 -17.52 -0.89 -28.25
N ALA A 116 -17.99 0.10 -29.02
CA ALA A 116 -17.19 0.68 -30.11
C ALA A 116 -15.98 1.45 -29.54
N ARG A 117 -16.14 2.16 -28.41
CA ARG A 117 -15.03 2.86 -27.72
C ARG A 117 -14.04 1.89 -27.10
N LEU A 118 -14.55 0.83 -26.46
CA LEU A 118 -13.71 -0.23 -25.92
C LEU A 118 -12.89 -0.93 -27.02
N LYS A 119 -13.52 -1.18 -28.17
CA LYS A 119 -12.84 -1.77 -29.33
C LYS A 119 -11.76 -0.83 -29.91
N GLU A 120 -12.01 0.47 -30.00
CA GLU A 120 -11.05 1.49 -30.43
C GLU A 120 -9.82 1.50 -29.49
N ALA A 121 -10.03 1.44 -28.17
CA ALA A 121 -8.95 1.34 -27.20
C ALA A 121 -8.17 0.02 -27.35
N ALA A 122 -8.85 -1.12 -27.51
CA ALA A 122 -8.20 -2.42 -27.75
C ALA A 122 -7.32 -2.40 -29.02
N GLU A 123 -7.84 -1.86 -30.12
CA GLU A 123 -7.09 -1.69 -31.39
C GLU A 123 -5.92 -0.72 -31.24
N THR A 124 -6.04 0.31 -30.39
CA THR A 124 -4.95 1.24 -30.08
C THR A 124 -3.83 0.55 -29.30
N ALA A 125 -4.17 -0.26 -28.28
CA ALA A 125 -3.16 -1.06 -27.57
C ALA A 125 -2.44 -2.05 -28.50
N ALA A 126 -3.13 -2.58 -29.53
CA ALA A 126 -2.57 -3.48 -30.53
C ALA A 126 -1.51 -2.84 -31.45
N LEU A 127 -1.42 -1.48 -31.53
CA LEU A 127 -0.45 -0.78 -32.39
C LEU A 127 1.01 -1.07 -32.02
N ILE A 128 1.29 -1.52 -30.80
CA ILE A 128 2.65 -1.91 -30.37
C ILE A 128 3.16 -3.14 -31.10
N ALA A 129 2.24 -4.01 -31.52
CA ALA A 129 2.56 -5.27 -32.18
C ALA A 129 2.65 -5.10 -33.71
N SER A 130 3.65 -5.75 -34.31
CA SER A 130 3.82 -5.86 -35.75
C SER A 130 4.29 -7.29 -36.06
N GLY A 131 3.36 -8.24 -36.17
CA GLY A 131 3.68 -9.62 -36.42
C GLY A 131 2.76 -10.30 -37.42
N ALA A 132 3.26 -11.33 -38.09
CA ALA A 132 2.52 -12.11 -39.07
C ALA A 132 1.57 -13.17 -38.45
N LEU A 133 1.78 -13.55 -37.17
CA LEU A 133 1.06 -14.62 -36.50
C LEU A 133 -0.06 -14.07 -35.62
N LYS A 134 -1.29 -14.24 -36.07
CA LYS A 134 -2.49 -14.02 -35.25
C LYS A 134 -2.77 -15.28 -34.43
N ARG A 135 -2.62 -15.18 -33.12
CA ARG A 135 -3.07 -16.24 -32.20
C ARG A 135 -4.46 -15.88 -31.69
N PRO A 136 -5.49 -16.71 -31.94
CA PRO A 136 -6.80 -16.45 -31.37
C PRO A 136 -6.73 -16.57 -29.83
N PRO A 137 -7.52 -15.78 -29.09
CA PRO A 137 -7.64 -15.94 -27.66
C PRO A 137 -8.27 -17.30 -27.32
N GLN A 138 -7.83 -17.90 -26.22
CA GLN A 138 -8.38 -19.14 -25.70
C GLN A 138 -9.78 -18.90 -25.08
N THR A 139 -10.54 -19.98 -24.89
CA THR A 139 -11.83 -19.94 -24.22
C THR A 139 -11.69 -19.46 -22.78
N LEU A 140 -12.48 -18.45 -22.39
CA LEU A 140 -12.45 -17.84 -21.05
C LEU A 140 -13.00 -18.81 -20.00
N THR A 141 -12.13 -19.24 -19.10
CA THR A 141 -12.43 -20.14 -17.99
C THR A 141 -12.43 -19.36 -16.68
N PRO A 142 -13.52 -19.39 -15.90
CA PRO A 142 -13.59 -18.73 -14.62
C PRO A 142 -12.59 -19.27 -13.62
N LEU A 143 -11.87 -18.37 -12.93
CA LEU A 143 -11.06 -18.64 -11.76
C LEU A 143 -11.79 -18.13 -10.52
N SER A 144 -11.96 -18.99 -9.51
CA SER A 144 -12.45 -18.59 -8.18
C SER A 144 -11.26 -18.41 -7.25
N PRO A 145 -10.84 -17.19 -6.95
CA PRO A 145 -9.68 -16.97 -6.09
C PRO A 145 -9.99 -17.29 -4.62
N PRO A 146 -8.98 -17.62 -3.80
CA PRO A 146 -9.14 -17.67 -2.36
C PRO A 146 -9.48 -16.27 -1.81
N SER A 147 -10.03 -16.19 -0.59
CA SER A 147 -10.31 -14.91 0.07
C SER A 147 -9.39 -14.67 1.25
N TYR A 148 -8.63 -13.60 1.19
CA TYR A 148 -7.75 -13.13 2.26
C TYR A 148 -8.29 -11.88 2.96
N TYR A 149 -9.41 -11.32 2.49
CA TYR A 149 -10.03 -10.14 3.07
C TYR A 149 -10.88 -10.50 4.29
N LEU A 150 -10.83 -9.67 5.32
CA LEU A 150 -11.64 -9.83 6.53
C LEU A 150 -12.83 -8.85 6.50
N VAL A 151 -13.76 -9.08 5.57
CA VAL A 151 -14.90 -8.20 5.30
C VAL A 151 -16.19 -9.00 5.43
N LYS A 152 -16.95 -8.73 6.51
CA LYS A 152 -18.32 -9.22 6.67
C LYS A 152 -19.34 -8.14 6.32
N VAL A 153 -19.05 -6.91 6.72
CA VAL A 153 -19.89 -5.74 6.46
C VAL A 153 -19.07 -4.73 5.66
N SER A 154 -19.43 -4.52 4.38
CA SER A 154 -18.75 -3.55 3.54
C SER A 154 -18.86 -2.14 4.13
N PRO A 155 -17.76 -1.41 4.36
CA PRO A 155 -17.82 -0.04 4.84
C PRO A 155 -18.61 0.90 3.92
N ASP A 156 -18.65 0.61 2.62
CA ASP A 156 -19.42 1.36 1.64
C ASP A 156 -20.94 1.34 1.88
N SER A 157 -21.46 0.27 2.53
CA SER A 157 -22.88 0.14 2.88
C SER A 157 -23.28 0.92 4.14
N ILE A 158 -22.33 1.46 4.89
CA ILE A 158 -22.55 2.11 6.19
C ILE A 158 -22.83 3.60 6.00
N ALA A 159 -23.88 4.08 6.66
CA ALA A 159 -24.25 5.50 6.64
C ALA A 159 -23.13 6.39 7.19
N SER A 160 -22.89 7.54 6.56
CA SER A 160 -21.84 8.50 6.96
C SER A 160 -22.01 8.96 8.41
N LYS A 161 -23.24 8.97 8.95
CA LYS A 161 -23.52 9.32 10.36
C LYS A 161 -22.87 8.34 11.34
N GLU A 162 -22.86 7.04 11.02
CA GLU A 162 -22.26 6.01 11.88
C GLU A 162 -20.72 6.13 11.85
N LYS A 163 -20.14 6.36 10.67
CA LYS A 163 -18.70 6.63 10.54
C LYS A 163 -18.32 7.91 11.30
N ALA A 164 -19.10 8.98 11.17
CA ALA A 164 -18.88 10.25 11.89
C ALA A 164 -18.88 10.07 13.42
N ALA A 165 -19.69 9.17 13.97
CA ALA A 165 -19.70 8.88 15.40
C ALA A 165 -18.36 8.38 15.91
N LEU A 166 -17.61 7.59 15.10
CA LEU A 166 -16.25 7.14 15.42
C LEU A 166 -15.28 8.34 15.53
N LEU A 167 -15.37 9.28 14.56
CA LEU A 167 -14.50 10.45 14.53
C LEU A 167 -14.74 11.35 15.76
N ILE A 168 -16.01 11.60 16.07
CA ILE A 168 -16.41 12.43 17.25
C ILE A 168 -15.92 11.77 18.55
N LYS A 169 -16.10 10.45 18.69
CA LYS A 169 -15.67 9.71 19.88
C LYS A 169 -14.16 9.76 20.07
N ALA A 170 -13.38 9.56 19.01
CA ALA A 170 -11.92 9.61 19.06
C ALA A 170 -11.41 11.02 19.42
N ASN A 171 -11.98 12.06 18.79
CA ASN A 171 -11.65 13.45 19.11
C ASN A 171 -11.92 13.78 20.58
N ALA A 172 -13.10 13.44 21.08
CA ALA A 172 -13.47 13.69 22.49
C ALA A 172 -12.52 12.97 23.47
N SER A 173 -12.17 11.71 23.19
CA SER A 173 -11.27 10.95 24.07
C SER A 173 -9.82 11.45 24.04
N ALA A 174 -9.34 11.93 22.88
CA ALA A 174 -8.02 12.55 22.78
C ALA A 174 -7.91 13.85 23.57
N ARG A 175 -8.89 14.74 23.43
CA ARG A 175 -8.91 16.04 24.15
C ARG A 175 -9.09 15.89 25.65
N ALA A 176 -9.83 14.87 26.09
CA ALA A 176 -10.06 14.60 27.52
C ALA A 176 -8.81 14.10 28.25
N LEU A 177 -7.77 13.64 27.53
CA LEU A 177 -6.56 13.08 28.13
C LEU A 177 -5.71 14.15 28.85
N ASP A 178 -5.46 15.26 28.19
CA ASP A 178 -4.58 16.33 28.71
C ASP A 178 -4.90 17.67 28.05
N LYS A 179 -4.95 18.76 28.85
CA LYS A 179 -5.21 20.12 28.36
C LYS A 179 -4.18 20.66 27.36
N ARG A 180 -2.99 20.06 27.29
CA ARG A 180 -1.94 20.40 26.33
C ARG A 180 -2.22 19.86 24.92
N ILE A 181 -3.21 18.99 24.75
CA ILE A 181 -3.67 18.59 23.41
C ILE A 181 -4.45 19.73 22.79
N THR A 182 -3.81 20.42 21.84
CA THR A 182 -4.33 21.64 21.22
C THR A 182 -5.06 21.38 19.92
N GLN A 183 -4.66 20.35 19.17
CA GLN A 183 -5.27 19.98 17.89
C GLN A 183 -5.48 18.48 17.81
N VAL A 184 -6.63 18.08 17.26
CA VAL A 184 -6.97 16.68 17.00
C VAL A 184 -7.57 16.58 15.60
N GLY A 185 -6.94 15.77 14.75
CA GLY A 185 -7.45 15.39 13.44
C GLY A 185 -7.85 13.91 13.46
N VAL A 186 -9.02 13.60 12.91
CA VAL A 186 -9.50 12.21 12.81
C VAL A 186 -10.01 11.96 11.41
N GLY A 187 -9.65 10.81 10.82
CA GLY A 187 -10.11 10.40 9.49
C GLY A 187 -10.64 8.98 9.43
N PHE A 188 -11.66 8.77 8.61
CA PHE A 188 -12.10 7.46 8.15
C PHE A 188 -12.11 7.46 6.63
N TYR A 189 -11.47 6.46 6.04
CA TYR A 189 -11.35 6.29 4.60
C TYR A 189 -11.68 4.86 4.23
N ASP A 190 -12.48 4.67 3.19
CA ASP A 190 -12.75 3.34 2.63
C ASP A 190 -12.82 3.34 1.11
N ILE A 191 -12.41 2.20 0.54
CA ILE A 191 -12.49 1.88 -0.88
C ILE A 191 -13.26 0.56 -1.02
N ASN A 192 -14.19 0.52 -1.97
CA ASN A 192 -14.75 -0.71 -2.52
C ASN A 192 -14.44 -0.74 -4.02
N LYS A 193 -13.56 -1.66 -4.42
CA LYS A 193 -13.08 -1.81 -5.79
C LYS A 193 -13.52 -3.17 -6.32
N LYS A 194 -14.35 -3.17 -7.38
CA LYS A 194 -14.69 -4.37 -8.15
C LYS A 194 -13.81 -4.42 -9.40
N ILE A 195 -13.17 -5.55 -9.64
CA ILE A 195 -12.32 -5.78 -10.81
C ILE A 195 -12.79 -7.01 -11.57
N LEU A 196 -12.57 -6.98 -12.90
CA LEU A 196 -12.64 -8.14 -13.78
C LEU A 196 -11.38 -8.17 -14.64
N ILE A 197 -10.75 -9.33 -14.71
CA ILE A 197 -9.57 -9.56 -15.54
C ILE A 197 -9.86 -10.71 -16.50
N ALA A 198 -9.65 -10.46 -17.80
CA ALA A 198 -9.70 -11.50 -18.83
C ALA A 198 -8.43 -11.42 -19.69
N ASN A 199 -7.89 -12.56 -20.11
CA ASN A 199 -6.70 -12.57 -20.95
C ASN A 199 -6.76 -13.58 -22.11
N SER A 200 -5.83 -13.44 -23.03
CA SER A 200 -5.73 -14.25 -24.24
C SER A 200 -5.36 -15.72 -23.98
N GLU A 201 -4.90 -16.05 -22.78
CA GLU A 201 -4.60 -17.42 -22.35
C GLU A 201 -5.82 -18.12 -21.71
N GLY A 202 -6.99 -17.48 -21.73
CA GLY A 202 -8.25 -18.04 -21.28
C GLY A 202 -8.60 -17.76 -19.81
N LEU A 203 -7.86 -16.90 -19.10
CA LEU A 203 -8.24 -16.48 -17.76
C LEU A 203 -9.48 -15.58 -17.80
N TYR A 204 -10.40 -15.82 -16.86
CA TYR A 204 -11.47 -14.93 -16.46
C TYR A 204 -11.58 -14.94 -14.95
N VAL A 205 -11.41 -13.79 -14.30
CA VAL A 205 -11.53 -13.69 -12.84
C VAL A 205 -12.16 -12.35 -12.45
N GLU A 206 -13.03 -12.42 -11.45
CA GLU A 206 -13.61 -11.26 -10.78
C GLU A 206 -13.15 -11.25 -9.33
N ASP A 207 -12.93 -10.06 -8.77
CA ASP A 207 -12.64 -9.88 -7.35
C ASP A 207 -13.24 -8.58 -6.82
N THR A 208 -13.53 -8.54 -5.51
CA THR A 208 -13.97 -7.34 -4.82
C THR A 208 -13.00 -7.01 -3.72
N GLN A 209 -12.22 -5.97 -3.92
CA GLN A 209 -11.21 -5.49 -2.98
C GLN A 209 -11.81 -4.40 -2.10
N THR A 210 -11.86 -4.64 -0.79
CA THR A 210 -12.31 -3.65 0.20
C THR A 210 -11.15 -3.23 1.06
N LEU A 211 -10.90 -1.93 1.14
CA LEU A 211 -9.92 -1.35 2.04
C LEU A 211 -10.60 -0.36 2.96
N SER A 212 -10.22 -0.33 4.23
CA SER A 212 -10.70 0.65 5.19
C SER A 212 -9.61 1.07 6.16
N SER A 213 -9.59 2.34 6.50
CA SER A 213 -8.66 2.90 7.47
C SER A 213 -9.35 3.90 8.39
N PHE A 214 -8.91 3.92 9.64
CA PHE A 214 -9.28 4.86 10.66
C PHE A 214 -8.00 5.38 11.33
N GLY A 215 -7.83 6.70 11.40
CA GLY A 215 -6.62 7.28 11.95
C GLY A 215 -6.92 8.51 12.81
N VAL A 216 -6.12 8.70 13.85
CA VAL A 216 -6.18 9.82 14.78
C VAL A 216 -4.80 10.46 14.85
N SER A 217 -4.73 11.76 14.71
CA SER A 217 -3.54 12.58 14.93
C SER A 217 -3.79 13.60 16.01
N CYS A 218 -2.81 13.85 16.88
CA CYS A 218 -2.89 14.81 17.97
C CYS A 218 -1.66 15.70 17.98
N ALA A 219 -1.83 17.01 18.20
CA ALA A 219 -0.74 17.90 18.53
C ALA A 219 -0.81 18.31 19.99
N ALA A 220 0.30 18.18 20.72
CA ALA A 220 0.48 18.72 22.07
C ALA A 220 1.38 19.95 22.03
N LEU A 221 1.06 20.94 22.87
CA LEU A 221 1.81 22.20 23.02
C LEU A 221 2.03 22.53 24.49
N GLU A 222 3.29 22.85 24.85
CA GLU A 222 3.65 23.38 26.19
C GLU A 222 4.72 24.45 26.03
N GLY A 223 4.35 25.69 26.29
CA GLY A 223 5.20 26.84 25.96
C GLY A 223 5.51 26.90 24.45
N THR A 224 6.78 26.76 24.08
CA THR A 224 7.24 26.71 22.67
C THR A 224 7.44 25.27 22.16
N GLN A 225 7.32 24.26 23.03
CA GLN A 225 7.51 22.87 22.66
C GLN A 225 6.25 22.31 22.04
N ARG A 226 6.40 21.66 20.87
CA ARG A 226 5.31 20.99 20.17
C ARG A 226 5.71 19.57 19.83
N SER A 227 4.79 18.65 19.99
CA SER A 227 4.94 17.27 19.56
C SER A 227 3.67 16.77 18.88
N MET A 228 3.82 15.68 18.14
CA MET A 228 2.73 15.02 17.41
C MET A 228 2.62 13.57 17.87
N GLY A 229 1.39 13.09 17.98
CA GLY A 229 1.10 11.68 18.17
C GLY A 229 0.14 11.18 17.11
N TYR A 230 0.26 9.92 16.76
CA TYR A 230 -0.55 9.30 15.72
C TYR A 230 -0.83 7.84 16.04
N GLU A 231 -2.08 7.42 15.78
CA GLU A 231 -2.49 6.01 15.86
C GLU A 231 -3.47 5.70 14.73
N SER A 232 -3.35 4.51 14.11
CA SER A 232 -4.24 4.11 13.02
C SER A 232 -4.45 2.61 12.93
N LYS A 233 -5.59 2.24 12.34
CA LYS A 233 -5.91 0.88 11.89
C LYS A 233 -6.30 0.93 10.43
N ALA A 234 -5.64 0.11 9.61
CA ALA A 234 -5.93 0.00 8.20
C ALA A 234 -5.74 -1.43 7.72
N GLY A 235 -6.57 -1.86 6.77
CA GLY A 235 -6.50 -3.21 6.22
C GLY A 235 -7.59 -3.48 5.20
N SER A 236 -7.59 -4.69 4.65
CA SER A 236 -8.73 -5.24 3.91
C SER A 236 -9.78 -5.74 4.92
N LEU A 237 -10.40 -4.76 5.60
CA LEU A 237 -11.25 -4.95 6.77
C LEU A 237 -12.67 -4.45 6.51
N GLY A 238 -13.69 -5.20 6.98
CA GLY A 238 -15.07 -4.73 7.03
C GLY A 238 -15.30 -3.73 8.17
N PHE A 239 -16.47 -3.07 8.16
CA PHE A 239 -16.80 -2.06 9.17
C PHE A 239 -16.93 -2.64 10.59
N GLU A 240 -17.19 -3.93 10.72
CA GLU A 240 -17.22 -4.64 12.01
C GLU A 240 -15.91 -4.55 12.80
N HIS A 241 -14.81 -4.21 12.16
CA HIS A 241 -13.52 -3.99 12.81
C HIS A 241 -13.33 -2.58 13.41
N PHE A 242 -14.32 -1.68 13.22
CA PHE A 242 -14.31 -0.30 13.66
C PHE A 242 -15.52 -0.01 14.55
N ASN A 243 -15.27 0.31 15.82
CA ASN A 243 -16.30 0.58 16.80
C ASN A 243 -15.92 1.73 17.73
N LEU A 244 -16.85 2.18 18.58
CA LEU A 244 -16.62 3.30 19.48
C LEU A 244 -15.52 3.04 20.52
N ALA A 245 -15.30 1.79 20.94
CA ALA A 245 -14.24 1.43 21.88
C ALA A 245 -12.86 1.56 21.21
N LEU A 246 -12.71 1.10 19.96
CA LEU A 246 -11.50 1.34 19.18
C LEU A 246 -11.23 2.83 18.97
N ALA A 247 -12.27 3.59 18.64
CA ALA A 247 -12.14 5.04 18.40
C ALA A 247 -11.65 5.75 19.67
N GLU A 248 -12.21 5.40 20.85
CA GLU A 248 -11.77 5.91 22.15
C GLU A 248 -10.31 5.54 22.46
N GLU A 249 -9.95 4.27 22.26
CA GLU A 249 -8.59 3.78 22.47
C GLU A 249 -7.58 4.53 21.59
N TYR A 250 -7.88 4.69 20.30
CA TYR A 250 -6.96 5.32 19.35
C TYR A 250 -6.81 6.83 19.58
N GLY A 251 -7.91 7.51 19.95
CA GLY A 251 -7.84 8.89 20.40
C GLY A 251 -6.90 9.05 21.60
N ARG A 252 -7.05 8.20 22.61
CA ARG A 252 -6.20 8.21 23.80
C ARG A 252 -4.74 7.87 23.48
N LYS A 253 -4.47 6.83 22.67
CA LYS A 253 -3.10 6.44 22.29
C LYS A 253 -2.36 7.55 21.51
N ALA A 254 -3.02 8.17 20.54
CA ALA A 254 -2.45 9.30 19.80
C ALA A 254 -2.11 10.48 20.73
N ALA A 255 -3.03 10.84 21.64
CA ALA A 255 -2.79 11.90 22.61
C ALA A 255 -1.66 11.53 23.60
N GLN A 256 -1.61 10.28 24.09
CA GLN A 256 -0.54 9.79 24.97
C GLN A 256 0.83 9.88 24.27
N MET A 257 0.92 9.51 22.99
CA MET A 257 2.17 9.66 22.22
C MET A 257 2.61 11.11 22.16
N ALA A 258 1.70 12.04 21.82
CA ALA A 258 2.00 13.47 21.77
C ALA A 258 2.50 14.01 23.11
N ILE A 259 1.88 13.61 24.23
CA ILE A 259 2.27 14.08 25.57
C ILE A 259 3.63 13.50 25.99
N ARG A 260 3.86 12.20 25.82
CA ARG A 260 5.14 11.57 26.26
C ARG A 260 6.34 12.01 25.43
N THR A 261 6.15 12.42 24.16
CA THR A 261 7.23 12.94 23.31
C THR A 261 7.42 14.46 23.41
N LEU A 262 6.57 15.16 24.14
CA LEU A 262 6.64 16.62 24.30
C LEU A 262 7.97 17.08 24.96
N PRO A 263 8.51 16.39 26.03
CA PRO A 263 9.78 16.73 26.63
C PRO A 263 10.99 16.18 25.88
N ALA A 264 10.84 15.73 24.63
CA ALA A 264 11.92 15.08 23.88
C ALA A 264 13.15 15.97 23.72
N GLU A 265 14.33 15.40 24.00
CA GLU A 265 15.63 16.03 23.79
C GLU A 265 16.10 15.85 22.34
N ASP A 266 17.02 16.70 21.88
CA ASP A 266 17.65 16.51 20.56
C ASP A 266 18.48 15.23 20.53
N ALA A 267 18.31 14.44 19.48
CA ALA A 267 19.05 13.18 19.31
C ALA A 267 20.57 13.42 19.12
N PRO A 268 21.41 12.50 19.60
CA PRO A 268 22.84 12.53 19.30
C PRO A 268 23.09 12.20 17.82
N ALA A 269 24.21 12.69 17.28
CA ALA A 269 24.71 12.31 15.96
C ALA A 269 25.87 11.31 16.12
N GLY A 270 25.96 10.33 15.22
CA GLY A 270 27.03 9.33 15.24
C GLY A 270 26.57 7.94 14.79
N GLU A 271 27.42 6.96 15.04
CA GLU A 271 27.08 5.55 14.84
C GLU A 271 26.60 4.91 16.16
N PHE A 272 25.43 4.28 16.11
CA PHE A 272 24.81 3.66 17.28
C PHE A 272 24.25 2.28 16.96
N PRO A 273 24.23 1.35 17.91
CA PRO A 273 23.31 0.24 17.88
C PRO A 273 21.89 0.78 18.08
N ILE A 274 20.93 0.21 17.33
CA ILE A 274 19.52 0.56 17.48
C ILE A 274 18.69 -0.69 17.73
N VAL A 275 17.60 -0.51 18.48
CA VAL A 275 16.52 -1.50 18.59
C VAL A 275 15.29 -0.89 17.93
N ILE A 276 14.76 -1.56 16.91
CA ILE A 276 13.53 -1.14 16.21
C ILE A 276 12.38 -1.96 16.78
N ALA A 277 11.33 -1.29 17.27
CA ALA A 277 10.11 -1.92 17.77
C ALA A 277 9.33 -2.65 16.66
N ALA A 278 8.49 -3.59 17.04
CA ALA A 278 7.61 -4.30 16.12
C ALA A 278 6.67 -3.34 15.36
N GLY A 279 6.45 -3.61 14.09
CA GLY A 279 5.47 -2.98 13.21
C GLY A 279 6.04 -1.87 12.32
N TYR A 280 6.18 -0.65 12.83
CA TYR A 280 6.55 0.53 12.00
C TYR A 280 7.96 0.49 11.40
N GLY A 281 8.86 -0.33 11.93
CA GLY A 281 10.15 -0.61 11.30
C GLY A 281 10.05 -1.32 9.95
N GLY A 282 8.91 -1.93 9.66
CA GLY A 282 8.62 -2.57 8.37
C GLY A 282 8.76 -1.64 7.17
N ILE A 283 8.54 -0.32 7.35
CA ILE A 283 8.79 0.70 6.31
C ILE A 283 10.23 0.61 5.80
N PHE A 284 11.20 0.38 6.69
CA PHE A 284 12.60 0.20 6.32
C PHE A 284 12.78 -0.95 5.33
N PHE A 285 12.17 -2.12 5.62
CA PHE A 285 12.29 -3.30 4.75
C PHE A 285 11.57 -3.10 3.42
N HIS A 286 10.43 -2.40 3.42
CA HIS A 286 9.72 -2.05 2.21
C HIS A 286 10.58 -1.17 1.30
N GLU A 287 11.07 -0.04 1.82
CA GLU A 287 11.79 0.95 1.04
C GLU A 287 13.20 0.48 0.67
N ALA A 288 14.03 0.14 1.67
CA ALA A 288 15.46 -0.11 1.45
C ALA A 288 15.74 -1.45 0.77
N ILE A 289 14.82 -2.42 0.88
CA ILE A 289 15.03 -3.79 0.39
C ILE A 289 14.00 -4.16 -0.67
N GLY A 290 12.71 -4.01 -0.38
CA GLY A 290 11.62 -4.45 -1.25
C GLY A 290 11.69 -3.86 -2.65
N HIS A 291 11.82 -2.55 -2.79
CA HIS A 291 11.97 -1.89 -4.09
C HIS A 291 13.21 -2.36 -4.86
N SER A 292 14.29 -2.71 -4.15
CA SER A 292 15.50 -3.24 -4.78
C SER A 292 15.39 -4.69 -5.24
N LEU A 293 14.32 -5.41 -4.83
CA LEU A 293 14.03 -6.79 -5.24
C LEU A 293 12.88 -6.88 -6.28
N GLU A 294 12.38 -5.75 -6.79
CA GLU A 294 11.41 -5.72 -7.88
C GLU A 294 12.07 -6.08 -9.22
N ALA A 295 11.44 -7.00 -9.96
CA ALA A 295 12.04 -7.70 -11.10
C ALA A 295 12.42 -6.81 -12.29
N ASP A 296 11.73 -5.70 -12.51
CA ASP A 296 12.06 -4.75 -13.57
C ASP A 296 13.41 -4.06 -13.32
N GLY A 297 13.70 -3.68 -12.07
CA GLY A 297 15.00 -3.16 -11.65
C GLY A 297 16.10 -4.22 -11.72
N ILE A 298 15.79 -5.45 -11.31
CA ILE A 298 16.70 -6.61 -11.38
C ILE A 298 17.06 -6.91 -12.84
N ARG A 299 16.07 -7.08 -13.72
CA ARG A 299 16.28 -7.40 -15.14
C ARG A 299 17.07 -6.30 -15.87
N LYS A 300 16.75 -5.04 -15.60
CA LYS A 300 17.45 -3.90 -16.20
C LYS A 300 18.81 -3.60 -15.56
N LYS A 301 19.22 -4.36 -14.53
CA LYS A 301 20.46 -4.20 -13.76
C LYS A 301 20.58 -2.81 -13.10
N THR A 302 19.45 -2.22 -12.73
CA THR A 302 19.37 -0.93 -12.02
C THR A 302 19.12 -1.09 -10.51
N SER A 303 19.15 -2.32 -9.99
CA SER A 303 19.08 -2.65 -8.58
C SER A 303 20.43 -3.07 -8.02
N CYS A 304 20.71 -2.75 -6.75
CA CYS A 304 21.90 -3.22 -6.04
C CYS A 304 21.91 -4.74 -5.80
N PHE A 305 20.78 -5.43 -6.04
CA PHE A 305 20.65 -6.89 -5.87
C PHE A 305 20.50 -7.65 -7.22
N TRP A 306 20.76 -7.02 -8.36
CA TRP A 306 20.50 -7.59 -9.69
C TRP A 306 21.20 -8.94 -9.97
N ASP A 307 22.35 -9.20 -9.33
CA ASP A 307 23.16 -10.42 -9.49
C ASP A 307 23.22 -11.28 -8.23
N LYS A 308 22.30 -11.06 -7.27
CA LYS A 308 22.41 -11.64 -5.91
C LYS A 308 21.53 -12.88 -5.68
N LEU A 309 20.76 -13.33 -6.67
CA LEU A 309 19.95 -14.55 -6.48
C LEU A 309 20.81 -15.75 -6.04
N GLY A 310 20.41 -16.42 -4.97
CA GLY A 310 21.13 -17.54 -4.36
C GLY A 310 22.37 -17.13 -3.54
N GLN A 311 22.65 -15.83 -3.38
CA GLN A 311 23.82 -15.36 -2.64
C GLN A 311 23.45 -14.81 -1.24
N PRO A 312 24.37 -14.85 -0.26
CA PRO A 312 24.16 -14.25 1.04
C PRO A 312 24.16 -12.72 0.92
N ILE A 313 23.05 -12.07 1.32
CA ILE A 313 22.86 -10.61 1.30
C ILE A 313 22.53 -10.04 2.66
N ALA A 314 22.16 -10.89 3.63
CA ALA A 314 21.78 -10.52 4.98
C ALA A 314 22.41 -11.46 6.01
N SER A 315 22.29 -11.11 7.29
CA SER A 315 22.58 -12.00 8.40
C SER A 315 21.61 -13.21 8.38
N SER A 316 22.06 -14.36 8.90
CA SER A 316 21.28 -15.63 8.88
C SER A 316 20.01 -15.59 9.74
N VAL A 317 19.83 -14.58 10.59
CA VAL A 317 18.60 -14.38 11.36
C VAL A 317 17.49 -13.69 10.54
N VAL A 318 17.78 -13.25 9.32
CA VAL A 318 16.88 -12.48 8.47
C VAL A 318 16.15 -13.39 7.50
N THR A 319 14.82 -13.48 7.63
CA THR A 319 13.92 -14.03 6.62
C THR A 319 12.89 -12.96 6.28
N LEU A 320 12.93 -12.47 5.04
CA LEU A 320 12.05 -11.40 4.55
C LEU A 320 11.09 -11.96 3.50
N VAL A 321 9.82 -11.58 3.59
CA VAL A 321 8.78 -12.00 2.66
C VAL A 321 8.02 -10.83 2.07
N ASP A 322 7.42 -11.02 0.89
CA ASP A 322 6.29 -10.23 0.39
C ASP A 322 5.07 -11.13 0.30
N ASP A 323 4.04 -10.84 1.11
CA ASP A 323 2.92 -11.73 1.34
C ASP A 323 1.59 -11.11 0.92
N GLY A 324 1.14 -11.43 -0.31
CA GLY A 324 -0.18 -11.09 -0.81
C GLY A 324 -1.32 -11.82 -0.10
N THR A 325 -1.02 -12.87 0.69
CA THR A 325 -2.01 -13.73 1.34
C THR A 325 -2.28 -13.39 2.81
N TYR A 326 -1.59 -12.35 3.35
CA TYR A 326 -1.75 -11.95 4.74
C TYR A 326 -3.20 -11.53 5.02
N LYS A 327 -3.89 -12.27 5.91
CA LYS A 327 -5.32 -12.06 6.16
C LYS A 327 -5.61 -10.66 6.70
N GLY A 328 -6.49 -9.95 6.00
CA GLY A 328 -6.88 -8.59 6.35
C GLY A 328 -5.80 -7.52 6.12
N GLY A 329 -4.68 -7.86 5.51
CA GLY A 329 -3.59 -6.92 5.24
C GLY A 329 -4.00 -5.82 4.25
N TRP A 330 -3.42 -4.63 4.40
CA TRP A 330 -3.69 -3.48 3.53
C TRP A 330 -3.21 -3.67 2.09
N GLY A 331 -2.14 -4.45 1.90
CA GLY A 331 -1.60 -4.81 0.59
C GLY A 331 -2.07 -6.17 0.07
N SER A 332 -2.92 -6.90 0.81
CA SER A 332 -3.34 -8.26 0.43
C SER A 332 -4.17 -8.28 -0.84
N VAL A 333 -4.00 -9.33 -1.61
CA VAL A 333 -4.69 -9.55 -2.89
C VAL A 333 -5.13 -11.00 -3.01
N ASN A 334 -6.39 -11.23 -3.36
CA ASN A 334 -6.88 -12.56 -3.74
C ASN A 334 -6.26 -12.96 -5.09
N VAL A 335 -6.25 -12.02 -6.03
CA VAL A 335 -5.48 -12.03 -7.26
C VAL A 335 -4.81 -10.67 -7.45
N ASP A 336 -3.64 -10.63 -8.08
CA ASP A 336 -3.02 -9.39 -8.52
C ASP A 336 -3.76 -8.81 -9.74
N ASP A 337 -3.34 -7.65 -10.22
CA ASP A 337 -4.01 -6.95 -11.33
C ASP A 337 -3.66 -7.57 -12.72
N GLU A 338 -3.02 -8.74 -12.76
CA GLU A 338 -2.81 -9.61 -13.92
C GLU A 338 -3.58 -10.93 -13.81
N GLY A 339 -4.32 -11.14 -12.70
CA GLY A 339 -5.09 -12.34 -12.41
C GLY A 339 -4.27 -13.49 -11.83
N CYS A 340 -3.03 -13.25 -11.42
CA CYS A 340 -2.24 -14.23 -10.69
C CYS A 340 -2.69 -14.29 -9.23
N VAL A 341 -2.97 -15.50 -8.71
CA VAL A 341 -3.37 -15.69 -7.31
C VAL A 341 -2.29 -15.16 -6.37
N GLY A 342 -2.72 -14.44 -5.32
CA GLY A 342 -1.83 -13.91 -4.29
C GLY A 342 -0.96 -14.99 -3.66
N LYS A 343 0.31 -14.67 -3.40
CA LYS A 343 1.31 -15.61 -2.87
C LYS A 343 2.03 -15.00 -1.68
N ASN A 344 2.56 -15.86 -0.84
CA ASN A 344 3.62 -15.53 0.11
C ASN A 344 4.96 -15.86 -0.56
N THR A 345 5.72 -14.85 -0.93
CA THR A 345 7.00 -14.98 -1.63
C THR A 345 8.14 -14.71 -0.65
N VAL A 346 8.94 -15.73 -0.37
CA VAL A 346 10.15 -15.57 0.44
C VAL A 346 11.22 -14.90 -0.41
N LEU A 347 11.53 -13.64 -0.11
CA LEU A 347 12.52 -12.82 -0.82
C LEU A 347 13.95 -13.09 -0.32
N ILE A 348 14.10 -13.19 1.00
CA ILE A 348 15.35 -13.55 1.67
C ILE A 348 15.03 -14.69 2.62
N ASP A 349 15.73 -15.81 2.48
CA ASP A 349 15.61 -16.96 3.36
C ASP A 349 16.90 -17.13 4.16
N LYS A 350 16.81 -16.90 5.48
CA LYS A 350 17.97 -17.01 6.40
C LYS A 350 19.24 -16.36 5.84
N GLY A 351 19.07 -15.12 5.37
CA GLY A 351 20.15 -14.30 4.82
C GLY A 351 20.45 -14.49 3.33
N ILE A 352 19.89 -15.51 2.67
CA ILE A 352 20.13 -15.79 1.25
C ILE A 352 19.04 -15.13 0.40
N CYS A 353 19.38 -14.44 -0.68
CA CYS A 353 18.45 -13.93 -1.67
C CYS A 353 17.77 -15.09 -2.39
N ALA A 354 16.49 -15.33 -2.10
CA ALA A 354 15.77 -16.53 -2.57
C ALA A 354 14.89 -16.26 -3.80
N ALA A 355 14.30 -15.05 -3.90
CA ALA A 355 13.40 -14.70 -4.99
C ALA A 355 13.36 -13.18 -5.25
N PHE A 356 12.68 -12.81 -6.33
CA PHE A 356 12.36 -11.43 -6.70
C PHE A 356 10.85 -11.24 -6.80
N ILE A 357 10.38 -10.00 -6.66
CA ILE A 357 8.99 -9.59 -6.82
C ILE A 357 8.69 -9.50 -8.32
N GLN A 358 7.86 -10.41 -8.84
CA GLN A 358 7.66 -10.61 -10.27
C GLN A 358 6.26 -10.19 -10.73
N ASP A 359 6.18 -9.53 -11.89
CA ASP A 359 4.99 -9.46 -12.74
C ASP A 359 5.10 -10.47 -13.89
N ARG A 360 4.08 -10.56 -14.73
CA ARG A 360 4.06 -11.46 -15.88
C ARG A 360 5.18 -11.16 -16.89
N LEU A 361 5.36 -9.90 -17.26
CA LEU A 361 6.33 -9.50 -18.29
C LEU A 361 7.76 -9.85 -17.86
N ASN A 362 8.16 -9.39 -16.68
CA ASN A 362 9.53 -9.59 -16.19
C ASN A 362 9.78 -11.07 -15.86
N ALA A 363 8.81 -11.78 -15.30
CA ALA A 363 8.91 -13.23 -15.06
C ALA A 363 9.16 -13.99 -16.36
N GLY A 364 8.39 -13.71 -17.42
CA GLY A 364 8.57 -14.34 -18.73
C GLY A 364 9.95 -14.07 -19.33
N LEU A 365 10.41 -12.82 -19.30
CA LEU A 365 11.73 -12.41 -19.83
C LEU A 365 12.89 -12.99 -19.01
N MET A 366 12.71 -13.20 -17.71
CA MET A 366 13.71 -13.79 -16.81
C MET A 366 13.59 -15.33 -16.74
N LYS A 367 12.62 -15.94 -17.41
CA LYS A 367 12.29 -17.38 -17.33
C LYS A 367 11.99 -17.83 -15.90
N MET A 368 11.28 -17.00 -15.15
CA MET A 368 10.79 -17.25 -13.80
C MET A 368 9.26 -17.31 -13.79
N SER A 369 8.65 -17.60 -12.64
CA SER A 369 7.21 -17.59 -12.47
C SER A 369 6.74 -16.25 -11.88
N PRO A 370 5.55 -15.73 -12.27
CA PRO A 370 4.94 -14.58 -11.60
C PRO A 370 4.72 -14.86 -10.11
N SER A 371 4.91 -13.84 -9.27
CA SER A 371 4.79 -13.95 -7.82
C SER A 371 3.46 -13.42 -7.24
N GLY A 372 2.52 -12.98 -8.09
CA GLY A 372 1.28 -12.36 -7.64
C GLY A 372 1.46 -10.88 -7.27
N ASN A 373 2.38 -10.22 -7.95
CA ASN A 373 2.80 -8.85 -7.69
C ASN A 373 2.67 -7.92 -8.91
N GLY A 374 2.04 -8.36 -9.98
CA GLY A 374 1.73 -7.53 -11.13
C GLY A 374 0.60 -6.57 -10.77
N ARG A 375 0.91 -5.37 -10.24
CA ARG A 375 -0.08 -4.44 -9.70
C ARG A 375 -0.09 -3.13 -10.47
N ARG A 376 -1.29 -2.53 -10.64
CA ARG A 376 -1.53 -1.23 -11.26
C ARG A 376 -2.35 -0.32 -10.35
N GLU A 377 -2.17 0.99 -10.43
CA GLU A 377 -2.96 1.94 -9.64
C GLU A 377 -4.45 1.85 -9.97
N SER A 378 -4.78 1.93 -11.27
CA SER A 378 -6.14 1.83 -11.79
C SER A 378 -6.14 1.29 -13.23
N TYR A 379 -7.33 1.23 -13.85
CA TYR A 379 -7.49 0.89 -15.26
C TYR A 379 -6.72 1.82 -16.23
N GLN A 380 -6.24 2.97 -15.76
CA GLN A 380 -5.48 3.94 -16.57
C GLN A 380 -3.99 3.55 -16.72
N PHE A 381 -3.53 2.54 -15.96
CA PHE A 381 -2.14 2.13 -15.92
C PHE A 381 -1.97 0.65 -16.26
N TYR A 382 -0.85 0.31 -16.89
CA TYR A 382 -0.46 -1.10 -17.02
C TYR A 382 0.22 -1.59 -15.71
N PRO A 383 0.10 -2.88 -15.39
CA PRO A 383 0.71 -3.43 -14.18
C PRO A 383 2.23 -3.50 -14.29
N ILE A 384 2.87 -3.29 -13.15
CA ILE A 384 4.32 -3.40 -12.94
C ILE A 384 4.57 -4.20 -11.65
N PRO A 385 5.81 -4.71 -11.43
CA PRO A 385 6.14 -5.38 -10.17
C PRO A 385 5.98 -4.43 -8.99
N ARG A 386 5.15 -4.79 -8.01
CA ARG A 386 4.86 -3.99 -6.81
C ARG A 386 4.69 -4.90 -5.59
N MET A 387 5.23 -4.48 -4.47
CA MET A 387 5.05 -5.14 -3.18
C MET A 387 3.58 -5.19 -2.76
N THR A 388 3.25 -6.15 -1.89
CA THR A 388 1.97 -6.36 -1.22
C THR A 388 2.10 -6.06 0.27
N ASN A 389 2.33 -7.06 1.12
CA ASN A 389 2.69 -6.85 2.51
C ASN A 389 4.12 -7.37 2.72
N THR A 390 5.08 -6.46 2.84
CA THR A 390 6.49 -6.81 2.98
C THR A 390 6.86 -6.80 4.46
N TYR A 391 7.30 -7.92 5.01
CA TYR A 391 7.66 -7.98 6.42
C TYR A 391 8.79 -8.97 6.72
N LEU A 392 9.53 -8.66 7.79
CA LEU A 392 10.51 -9.58 8.39
C LEU A 392 9.76 -10.63 9.21
N HIS A 393 10.07 -11.91 9.02
CA HIS A 393 9.54 -13.00 9.84
C HIS A 393 9.96 -12.87 11.30
N ALA A 394 9.11 -13.39 12.21
CA ALA A 394 9.47 -13.50 13.61
C ALA A 394 10.68 -14.42 13.80
N GLY A 395 11.58 -13.99 14.68
CA GLY A 395 12.66 -14.79 15.21
C GLY A 395 12.28 -15.44 16.55
N GLU A 396 13.28 -15.78 17.34
CA GLU A 396 13.07 -16.50 18.62
C GLU A 396 13.33 -15.64 19.85
N SER A 397 13.95 -14.46 19.71
CA SER A 397 14.35 -13.63 20.85
C SER A 397 13.16 -12.97 21.52
N ASN A 398 13.21 -12.84 22.86
CA ASN A 398 12.27 -12.00 23.57
C ASN A 398 12.60 -10.52 23.34
N PRO A 399 11.63 -9.65 22.99
CA PRO A 399 11.86 -8.22 22.74
C PRO A 399 12.56 -7.49 23.87
N GLU A 400 12.21 -7.76 25.13
CA GLU A 400 12.84 -7.13 26.28
C GLU A 400 14.32 -7.53 26.42
N ASP A 401 14.65 -8.78 26.10
CA ASP A 401 16.02 -9.27 26.17
C ASP A 401 16.87 -8.65 25.05
N ILE A 402 16.30 -8.38 23.88
CA ILE A 402 16.98 -7.61 22.83
C ILE A 402 17.40 -6.24 23.36
N ILE A 403 16.49 -5.51 24.02
CA ILE A 403 16.79 -4.17 24.58
C ILE A 403 17.93 -4.25 25.62
N LYS A 404 17.91 -5.25 26.50
CA LYS A 404 18.93 -5.45 27.54
C LYS A 404 20.35 -5.68 26.99
N THR A 405 20.50 -6.13 25.73
CA THR A 405 21.82 -6.32 25.09
C THR A 405 22.47 -5.01 24.65
N VAL A 406 21.79 -3.88 24.76
CA VAL A 406 22.29 -2.57 24.31
C VAL A 406 22.61 -1.71 25.53
N ASP A 407 23.92 -1.50 25.80
CA ASP A 407 24.37 -0.65 26.90
C ASP A 407 24.05 0.84 26.61
N LYS A 408 24.42 1.32 25.41
CA LYS A 408 24.09 2.67 24.93
C LYS A 408 23.67 2.61 23.46
N GLY A 409 22.46 3.09 23.17
CA GLY A 409 21.89 3.03 21.83
C GLY A 409 20.59 3.80 21.72
N ILE A 410 19.83 3.55 20.63
CA ILE A 410 18.57 4.24 20.39
C ILE A 410 17.47 3.21 20.15
N TYR A 411 16.37 3.36 20.88
CA TYR A 411 15.13 2.61 20.65
C TYR A 411 14.24 3.39 19.67
N ILE A 412 13.90 2.77 18.55
CA ILE A 412 13.06 3.33 17.49
C ILE A 412 11.67 2.74 17.62
N ALA A 413 10.73 3.49 18.17
CA ALA A 413 9.34 3.04 18.35
C ALA A 413 8.53 3.18 17.05
N LYS A 414 8.70 4.30 16.31
CA LYS A 414 8.00 4.52 15.04
C LYS A 414 8.92 5.22 14.02
N ILE A 415 9.04 4.61 12.84
CA ILE A 415 9.65 5.26 11.66
C ILE A 415 8.53 6.01 10.92
N GLY A 416 8.78 7.26 10.57
CA GLY A 416 7.79 8.13 9.91
C GLY A 416 7.73 7.92 8.40
N GLY A 417 8.83 8.07 7.74
CA GLY A 417 8.95 7.93 6.29
C GLY A 417 10.36 8.26 5.85
N GLY A 418 10.67 7.99 4.60
CA GLY A 418 11.99 8.23 4.07
C GLY A 418 12.07 8.05 2.57
N ASN A 419 13.28 8.12 2.07
CA ASN A 419 13.60 7.92 0.68
C ASN A 419 14.69 6.87 0.54
N VAL A 420 14.59 6.05 -0.49
CA VAL A 420 15.60 5.10 -0.90
C VAL A 420 16.04 5.36 -2.35
N GLN A 421 17.27 5.06 -2.64
CA GLN A 421 17.81 4.98 -3.99
C GLN A 421 18.06 3.49 -4.34
N PRO A 422 17.15 2.81 -5.06
CA PRO A 422 17.24 1.35 -5.28
C PRO A 422 18.54 0.91 -5.96
N THR A 423 19.13 1.75 -6.80
CA THR A 423 20.39 1.48 -7.52
C THR A 423 21.57 1.28 -6.57
N THR A 424 21.64 2.03 -5.46
CA THR A 424 22.72 2.00 -4.49
C THR A 424 22.29 1.39 -3.16
N GLY A 425 21.02 1.24 -2.91
CA GLY A 425 20.43 0.83 -1.63
C GLY A 425 20.53 1.89 -0.52
N ARG A 426 21.02 3.11 -0.83
CA ARG A 426 21.14 4.19 0.17
C ARG A 426 19.78 4.72 0.55
N PHE A 427 19.61 5.01 1.84
CA PHE A 427 18.35 5.52 2.39
C PHE A 427 18.58 6.62 3.42
N VAL A 428 17.53 7.41 3.63
CA VAL A 428 17.37 8.34 4.75
C VAL A 428 15.94 8.21 5.27
N PHE A 429 15.77 7.89 6.57
CA PHE A 429 14.47 7.79 7.24
C PHE A 429 14.39 8.76 8.42
N SER A 430 13.23 9.40 8.58
CA SER A 430 12.89 10.13 9.79
C SER A 430 12.23 9.21 10.81
N VAL A 431 12.52 9.44 12.08
CA VAL A 431 11.89 8.74 13.20
C VAL A 431 10.91 9.69 13.87
N THR A 432 9.66 9.25 14.02
CA THR A 432 8.59 10.04 14.64
C THR A 432 8.46 9.78 16.15
N GLU A 433 8.93 8.62 16.60
CA GLU A 433 9.00 8.28 18.03
C GLU A 433 10.23 7.43 18.30
N GLY A 434 11.14 7.95 19.14
CA GLY A 434 12.36 7.25 19.54
C GLY A 434 12.84 7.67 20.91
N TYR A 435 13.70 6.85 21.52
CA TYR A 435 14.16 7.00 22.90
C TYR A 435 15.63 6.63 23.02
N MET A 436 16.30 7.18 24.01
CA MET A 436 17.65 6.73 24.39
C MET A 436 17.56 5.36 25.07
N ILE A 437 18.53 4.48 24.78
CA ILE A 437 18.80 3.27 25.57
C ILE A 437 20.07 3.52 26.38
N GLU A 438 19.99 3.30 27.69
CA GLU A 438 21.13 3.36 28.60
C GLU A 438 21.04 2.21 29.63
N GLY A 439 22.14 1.44 29.78
CA GLY A 439 22.19 0.29 30.66
C GLY A 439 21.10 -0.76 30.39
N GLY A 440 20.81 -1.02 29.10
CA GLY A 440 19.76 -1.97 28.70
C GLY A 440 18.33 -1.53 28.98
N GLN A 441 18.05 -0.26 29.18
CA GLN A 441 16.75 0.30 29.50
C GLN A 441 16.38 1.48 28.57
N VAL A 442 15.13 1.54 28.15
CA VAL A 442 14.57 2.67 27.41
C VAL A 442 14.37 3.84 28.37
N LYS A 443 14.95 4.99 28.05
CA LYS A 443 14.99 6.20 28.88
C LYS A 443 14.22 7.35 28.23
N GLN A 444 14.80 8.57 28.19
CA GLN A 444 14.17 9.79 27.71
C GLN A 444 13.81 9.76 26.24
N PRO A 445 12.70 10.40 25.83
CA PRO A 445 12.34 10.54 24.43
C PRO A 445 13.32 11.45 23.69
N LEU A 446 13.54 11.13 22.42
CA LEU A 446 14.43 11.86 21.51
C LEU A 446 13.62 12.42 20.32
N LYS A 447 14.04 13.59 19.83
CA LYS A 447 13.51 14.21 18.60
C LYS A 447 14.61 14.47 17.57
N GLY A 448 14.19 14.58 16.30
CA GLY A 448 15.12 14.88 15.20
C GLY A 448 16.05 13.71 14.85
N ILE A 449 15.64 12.48 15.16
CA ILE A 449 16.39 11.28 14.79
C ILE A 449 16.25 11.05 13.29
N MET A 450 17.37 10.93 12.59
CA MET A 450 17.45 10.52 11.19
C MET A 450 18.30 9.25 11.08
N LEU A 451 17.77 8.21 10.46
CA LEU A 451 18.53 6.99 10.17
C LEU A 451 19.08 7.06 8.75
N MET A 452 20.38 6.84 8.59
CA MET A 452 21.07 6.90 7.31
C MET A 452 21.96 5.67 7.12
N GLY A 453 22.03 5.18 5.86
CA GLY A 453 22.86 4.02 5.57
C GLY A 453 22.57 3.41 4.21
N SER A 454 22.96 2.15 4.05
CA SER A 454 22.52 1.33 2.93
C SER A 454 21.78 0.08 3.41
N GLY A 455 20.75 -0.34 2.66
CA GLY A 455 19.98 -1.54 2.97
C GLY A 455 20.85 -2.77 3.09
N GLN A 456 21.87 -2.89 2.23
CA GLN A 456 22.82 -4.00 2.22
C GLN A 456 23.64 -4.10 3.50
N GLU A 457 24.07 -2.95 4.06
CA GLU A 457 24.83 -2.92 5.32
C GLU A 457 23.95 -3.23 6.51
N VAL A 458 22.75 -2.63 6.56
CA VAL A 458 21.83 -2.87 7.67
C VAL A 458 21.37 -4.32 7.72
N LEU A 459 21.05 -4.95 6.58
CA LEU A 459 20.70 -6.38 6.54
C LEU A 459 21.78 -7.29 7.16
N LYS A 460 23.05 -6.96 6.98
CA LYS A 460 24.18 -7.72 7.54
C LYS A 460 24.39 -7.44 9.04
N ASN A 461 24.00 -6.25 9.50
CA ASN A 461 24.14 -5.80 10.88
C ASN A 461 22.94 -6.15 11.76
N ILE A 462 21.89 -6.78 11.24
CA ILE A 462 20.81 -7.32 12.06
C ILE A 462 21.32 -8.54 12.80
N SER A 463 21.45 -8.44 14.14
CA SER A 463 22.00 -9.49 14.97
C SER A 463 20.96 -10.26 15.78
N MET A 464 19.82 -9.65 16.07
CA MET A 464 18.73 -10.29 16.83
C MET A 464 17.37 -9.93 16.24
N VAL A 465 16.44 -10.88 16.25
CA VAL A 465 15.06 -10.73 15.77
C VAL A 465 14.11 -11.32 16.80
N GLY A 466 13.12 -10.54 17.20
CA GLY A 466 12.12 -10.87 18.22
C GLY A 466 11.03 -11.82 17.72
N ASN A 467 10.22 -12.30 18.66
CA ASN A 467 9.08 -13.20 18.39
C ASN A 467 7.72 -12.47 18.31
N ASP A 468 7.73 -11.14 18.30
CA ASP A 468 6.58 -10.25 18.40
C ASP A 468 6.19 -9.58 17.06
N LEU A 469 6.20 -10.33 15.95
CA LEU A 469 5.85 -9.80 14.64
C LEU A 469 4.52 -9.03 14.66
N LEU A 470 4.59 -7.80 14.17
CA LEU A 470 3.42 -6.97 13.91
C LEU A 470 3.45 -6.48 12.45
N VAL A 471 2.37 -6.76 11.71
CA VAL A 471 2.16 -6.23 10.36
C VAL A 471 1.11 -5.13 10.44
N ILE A 472 1.42 -3.98 9.87
CA ILE A 472 0.55 -2.79 9.88
C ILE A 472 0.16 -2.39 8.46
N GLY A 473 -1.00 -1.77 8.35
CA GLY A 473 -1.54 -1.23 7.10
C GLY A 473 -1.47 0.29 7.05
N GLY A 474 -2.01 0.85 5.97
CA GLY A 474 -2.10 2.28 5.75
C GLY A 474 -0.93 2.88 4.96
N GLY A 475 0.03 2.05 4.54
CA GLY A 475 1.10 2.49 3.65
C GLY A 475 0.62 2.72 2.22
N SER A 476 1.23 3.73 1.57
CA SER A 476 1.07 3.99 0.15
C SER A 476 2.44 4.02 -0.50
N CYS A 477 2.63 3.16 -1.48
CA CYS A 477 3.88 2.99 -2.21
C CYS A 477 3.79 3.65 -3.58
N GLY A 478 4.72 4.57 -3.91
CA GLY A 478 4.83 5.23 -5.19
C GLY A 478 5.94 4.65 -6.06
N LYS A 479 5.63 4.32 -7.34
CA LYS A 479 6.62 3.90 -8.34
C LYS A 479 6.09 4.20 -9.74
N ASP A 480 6.93 4.75 -10.62
CA ASP A 480 6.60 5.06 -12.03
C ASP A 480 5.29 5.85 -12.19
N GLY A 481 5.05 6.82 -11.29
CA GLY A 481 3.85 7.65 -11.29
C GLY A 481 2.58 6.94 -10.81
N GLN A 482 2.67 5.72 -10.33
CA GLN A 482 1.57 4.91 -9.81
C GLN A 482 1.66 4.78 -8.28
N SER A 483 0.53 4.83 -7.58
CA SER A 483 0.40 4.62 -6.14
C SER A 483 -0.37 3.35 -5.82
N LYS A 484 0.13 2.52 -4.88
CA LYS A 484 -0.57 1.30 -4.43
C LYS A 484 -0.60 1.18 -2.91
N PRO A 485 -1.71 0.70 -2.34
CA PRO A 485 -1.77 0.30 -0.94
C PRO A 485 -0.78 -0.83 -0.65
N VAL A 486 -0.02 -0.70 0.43
CA VAL A 486 0.95 -1.72 0.89
C VAL A 486 0.92 -1.85 2.41
N GLY A 487 1.01 -3.10 2.88
CA GLY A 487 1.31 -3.40 4.27
C GLY A 487 2.82 -3.59 4.48
N PHE A 488 3.27 -3.39 5.69
CA PHE A 488 4.65 -3.66 6.07
C PHE A 488 4.73 -4.09 7.53
N GLY A 489 5.80 -4.76 7.92
CA GLY A 489 5.93 -5.24 9.29
C GLY A 489 7.30 -5.76 9.64
N ASN A 490 7.53 -5.84 10.93
CA ASN A 490 8.70 -6.45 11.52
C ASN A 490 8.40 -6.86 12.97
N PRO A 491 9.08 -7.87 13.51
CA PRO A 491 9.22 -8.04 14.95
C PRO A 491 10.23 -7.03 15.51
N THR A 492 10.31 -6.89 16.81
CA THR A 492 11.42 -6.15 17.46
C THR A 492 12.75 -6.71 16.98
N LEU A 493 13.68 -5.84 16.58
CA LEU A 493 14.97 -6.27 16.08
C LEU A 493 16.11 -5.35 16.51
N LYS A 494 17.33 -5.88 16.55
CA LYS A 494 18.54 -5.14 16.82
C LYS A 494 19.39 -5.02 15.57
N VAL A 495 19.83 -3.79 15.28
CA VAL A 495 20.86 -3.50 14.30
C VAL A 495 22.10 -3.03 15.09
N ASP A 496 23.20 -3.74 14.96
CA ASP A 496 24.39 -3.49 15.79
C ASP A 496 25.06 -2.14 15.49
N ARG A 497 24.89 -1.62 14.27
CA ARG A 497 25.47 -0.34 13.87
C ARG A 497 24.70 0.31 12.72
N ILE A 498 24.32 1.57 12.91
CA ILE A 498 23.74 2.42 11.89
C ILE A 498 24.11 3.88 12.15
N THR A 499 24.23 4.69 11.10
CA THR A 499 24.42 6.13 11.25
C THR A 499 23.14 6.81 11.65
N VAL A 500 23.20 7.55 12.73
CA VAL A 500 22.12 8.40 13.23
C VAL A 500 22.51 9.87 13.06
N GLY A 501 21.70 10.62 12.33
CA GLY A 501 21.75 12.08 12.28
C GLY A 501 20.94 12.66 13.42
N GLY A 502 21.51 13.65 14.10
CA GLY A 502 20.89 14.37 15.20
C GLY A 502 21.45 15.79 15.27
N LYS A 503 20.99 16.59 16.24
CA LYS A 503 21.46 17.96 16.45
C LYS A 503 22.53 18.07 17.54
N LYS A 504 22.64 17.08 18.44
CA LYS A 504 23.73 17.01 19.41
C LYS A 504 24.92 16.28 18.78
N ALA A 505 26.02 16.99 18.53
CA ALA A 505 27.28 16.41 18.14
C ALA A 505 28.01 15.83 19.37
#